data_af186de548413d2486000af7bd0a3f8f
#
_entry.id   af186de548413d2486000af7bd0a3f8f
#
_cell.length_a   1.000
_cell.length_b   1.000
_cell.length_c   1.000
_cell.angle_alpha   90.00
_cell.angle_beta   90.00
_cell.angle_gamma   90.00
#
_symmetry.space_group_name_H-M   'P 1'
#
loop_
_entity.id
_entity.type
_entity.pdbx_description
1 polymer ?
#
loop_
_entity_poly.entity_id
_entity_poly.type
_entity_poly.pdbx_seq_one_letter_code
_entity_poly.pdbx_strand_id
1 'polypeptide(L)'
;MREIRHESVAPTNARWLAPGAGIDAHRHDDHQIVYAGRGVLAVTTGSGSWTAPATRAIWVPAGTVHSHHAQGELELHLIGLPADTNPLGLDEPTVLSVGPLLRELILACTRDPADDGPEQRRLRAVLCDQLRVSPQQPLHVPTPTAPQLKALCEILHADPADNRTLAALGRQVGASERTLSRLFKADLGMTFPQWRTQLRLGHALALLAQDTPVTVVAHQCGWSSASAFIDIFRRTFGHTPGRAATTTRRNH
;
A
#
# COMPACT_ATOMS: atom_id res chain seq x y z
N MET A 1 -17.32 -2.55 -19.80
CA MET A 1 -16.95 -1.73 -18.63
C MET A 1 -17.76 -2.28 -17.47
N ARG A 2 -17.14 -2.87 -16.43
CA ARG A 2 -17.88 -3.21 -15.19
C ARG A 2 -18.31 -1.90 -14.55
N GLU A 3 -19.57 -1.80 -14.16
CA GLU A 3 -20.11 -0.64 -13.44
C GLU A 3 -19.42 -0.55 -12.07
N ILE A 4 -18.86 0.64 -11.74
CA ILE A 4 -18.19 0.87 -10.46
C ILE A 4 -19.28 1.02 -9.40
N ARG A 5 -19.24 0.13 -8.38
CA ARG A 5 -20.19 0.17 -7.27
C ARG A 5 -20.01 1.45 -6.47
N HIS A 6 -21.09 2.17 -6.24
CA HIS A 6 -21.15 3.35 -5.38
C HIS A 6 -21.82 3.00 -4.05
N GLU A 7 -21.20 3.37 -2.95
CA GLU A 7 -21.72 3.25 -1.59
C GLU A 7 -21.77 4.66 -0.96
N SER A 8 -22.90 5.05 -0.37
CA SER A 8 -23.02 6.38 0.24
C SER A 8 -22.14 6.55 1.49
N VAL A 9 -21.82 5.44 2.17
CA VAL A 9 -21.07 5.45 3.44
C VAL A 9 -19.89 4.48 3.35
N ALA A 10 -18.70 4.92 3.75
CA ALA A 10 -17.56 4.03 3.90
C ALA A 10 -17.77 3.12 5.12
N PRO A 11 -17.59 1.79 4.98
CA PRO A 11 -17.79 0.88 6.09
C PRO A 11 -16.74 1.07 7.19
N THR A 12 -17.20 0.92 8.46
CA THR A 12 -16.30 0.68 9.61
C THR A 12 -16.49 -0.75 10.05
N ASN A 13 -15.49 -1.61 9.83
CA ASN A 13 -15.52 -3.02 10.27
C ASN A 13 -14.15 -3.67 10.22
N ALA A 14 -14.06 -4.89 10.77
CA ALA A 14 -12.93 -5.78 10.56
C ALA A 14 -13.42 -7.07 9.85
N ARG A 15 -12.57 -7.61 8.95
CA ARG A 15 -12.85 -8.87 8.25
C ARG A 15 -11.57 -9.61 7.87
N TRP A 16 -11.66 -10.92 7.78
CA TRP A 16 -10.60 -11.75 7.23
C TRP A 16 -10.78 -11.95 5.73
N LEU A 17 -9.68 -11.83 4.99
CA LEU A 17 -9.62 -12.16 3.57
C LEU A 17 -8.61 -13.29 3.35
N ALA A 18 -9.03 -14.29 2.59
CA ALA A 18 -8.14 -15.37 2.15
C ALA A 18 -7.06 -14.84 1.19
N PRO A 19 -5.93 -15.55 1.03
CA PRO A 19 -4.90 -15.20 0.05
C PRO A 19 -5.49 -14.99 -1.34
N GLY A 20 -5.18 -13.85 -1.96
CA GLY A 20 -5.68 -13.48 -3.28
C GLY A 20 -7.13 -12.97 -3.32
N ALA A 21 -7.87 -13.03 -2.21
CA ALA A 21 -9.20 -12.42 -2.15
C ALA A 21 -9.11 -10.90 -2.12
N GLY A 22 -10.20 -10.22 -2.49
CA GLY A 22 -10.24 -8.78 -2.51
C GLY A 22 -11.66 -8.20 -2.45
N ILE A 23 -11.72 -6.90 -2.49
CA ILE A 23 -12.95 -6.12 -2.67
C ILE A 23 -12.82 -5.42 -4.02
N ASP A 24 -13.76 -5.70 -4.92
CA ASP A 24 -13.79 -5.12 -6.27
C ASP A 24 -13.83 -3.59 -6.23
N ALA A 25 -13.51 -2.97 -7.36
CA ALA A 25 -13.49 -1.53 -7.51
C ALA A 25 -14.85 -0.91 -7.15
N HIS A 26 -14.81 0.03 -6.20
CA HIS A 26 -15.95 0.77 -5.68
C HIS A 26 -15.52 2.17 -5.26
N ARG A 27 -16.50 3.01 -4.91
CA ARG A 27 -16.28 4.33 -4.29
C ARG A 27 -17.33 4.58 -3.24
N HIS A 28 -17.03 5.45 -2.30
CA HIS A 28 -17.97 5.95 -1.29
C HIS A 28 -17.80 7.46 -1.10
N ASP A 29 -18.82 8.11 -0.54
CA ASP A 29 -18.84 9.56 -0.35
C ASP A 29 -18.05 10.00 0.90
N ASP A 30 -17.67 9.07 1.75
CA ASP A 30 -16.85 9.27 2.93
C ASP A 30 -15.36 9.03 2.65
N HIS A 31 -14.50 9.55 3.53
CA HIS A 31 -13.10 9.15 3.61
C HIS A 31 -12.96 7.77 4.26
N GLN A 32 -11.83 7.08 4.01
CA GLN A 32 -11.58 5.78 4.63
C GLN A 32 -10.12 5.60 5.03
N ILE A 33 -9.92 5.02 6.21
CA ILE A 33 -8.65 4.41 6.60
C ILE A 33 -8.74 2.91 6.31
N VAL A 34 -7.75 2.39 5.59
CA VAL A 34 -7.62 0.97 5.27
C VAL A 34 -6.33 0.45 5.90
N TYR A 35 -6.45 -0.55 6.77
CA TYR A 35 -5.34 -1.05 7.57
C TYR A 35 -5.29 -2.58 7.58
N ALA A 36 -4.07 -3.13 7.45
CA ALA A 36 -3.81 -4.54 7.65
C ALA A 36 -3.41 -4.80 9.12
N GLY A 37 -4.27 -5.38 9.92
CA GLY A 37 -3.92 -5.83 11.29
C GLY A 37 -2.91 -6.98 11.25
N ARG A 38 -3.06 -7.85 10.25
CA ARG A 38 -2.15 -8.94 9.87
C ARG A 38 -2.09 -9.06 8.35
N GLY A 39 -0.95 -9.48 7.82
CA GLY A 39 -0.75 -9.67 6.38
C GLY A 39 -0.32 -8.39 5.65
N VAL A 40 -0.51 -8.37 4.35
CA VAL A 40 -0.19 -7.24 3.48
C VAL A 40 -1.38 -6.90 2.61
N LEU A 41 -1.76 -5.63 2.66
CA LEU A 41 -2.84 -5.05 1.88
C LEU A 41 -2.28 -4.37 0.64
N ALA A 42 -2.87 -4.62 -0.53
CA ALA A 42 -2.73 -3.77 -1.70
C ALA A 42 -4.03 -3.00 -1.95
N VAL A 43 -3.92 -1.70 -2.17
CA VAL A 43 -5.02 -0.83 -2.61
C VAL A 43 -4.67 -0.28 -3.98
N THR A 44 -5.58 -0.39 -4.93
CA THR A 44 -5.40 0.14 -6.29
C THR A 44 -6.47 1.19 -6.58
N THR A 45 -6.04 2.30 -7.18
CA THR A 45 -6.91 3.38 -7.66
C THR A 45 -6.55 3.74 -9.10
N GLY A 46 -7.23 4.71 -9.68
CA GLY A 46 -6.87 5.25 -11.01
C GLY A 46 -5.47 5.88 -11.06
N SER A 47 -4.97 6.42 -9.96
CA SER A 47 -3.67 7.09 -9.88
C SER A 47 -2.49 6.15 -9.56
N GLY A 48 -2.75 4.93 -9.08
CA GLY A 48 -1.68 3.99 -8.77
C GLY A 48 -2.06 2.86 -7.82
N SER A 49 -1.03 2.19 -7.32
CA SER A 49 -1.16 1.11 -6.35
C SER A 49 -0.30 1.38 -5.12
N TRP A 50 -0.85 1.06 -3.97
CA TRP A 50 -0.24 1.19 -2.65
C TRP A 50 -0.18 -0.18 -1.98
N THR A 51 0.97 -0.55 -1.47
CA THR A 51 1.14 -1.78 -0.70
C THR A 51 1.50 -1.44 0.74
N ALA A 52 0.72 -1.93 1.69
CA ALA A 52 0.85 -1.61 3.11
C ALA A 52 0.92 -2.87 3.98
N PRO A 53 2.04 -3.09 4.71
CA PRO A 53 2.12 -4.07 5.79
C PRO A 53 1.47 -3.53 7.07
N ALA A 54 1.38 -4.34 8.12
CA ALA A 54 0.79 -4.00 9.42
C ALA A 54 1.40 -2.77 10.15
N THR A 55 2.49 -2.21 9.64
CA THR A 55 3.09 -0.96 10.14
C THR A 55 2.62 0.28 9.38
N ARG A 56 1.69 0.11 8.44
CA ARG A 56 1.18 1.16 7.56
C ARG A 56 -0.33 1.05 7.39
N ALA A 57 -0.98 2.21 7.25
CA ALA A 57 -2.37 2.33 6.82
C ALA A 57 -2.43 3.13 5.51
N ILE A 58 -3.52 2.99 4.79
CA ILE A 58 -3.77 3.76 3.56
C ILE A 58 -4.96 4.66 3.83
N TRP A 59 -4.76 5.96 3.63
CA TRP A 59 -5.81 6.96 3.53
C TRP A 59 -6.41 6.93 2.14
N VAL A 60 -7.73 6.81 2.05
CA VAL A 60 -8.50 6.88 0.81
C VAL A 60 -9.49 8.04 0.94
N PRO A 61 -9.30 9.15 0.20
CA PRO A 61 -10.22 10.26 0.21
C PRO A 61 -11.61 9.91 -0.31
N ALA A 62 -12.62 10.66 0.14
CA ALA A 62 -13.99 10.57 -0.35
C ALA A 62 -14.05 10.65 -1.88
N GLY A 63 -14.94 9.87 -2.51
CA GLY A 63 -15.13 9.81 -3.96
C GLY A 63 -14.06 9.04 -4.74
N THR A 64 -12.96 8.63 -4.10
CA THR A 64 -11.88 7.89 -4.77
C THR A 64 -12.33 6.48 -5.14
N VAL A 65 -12.27 6.15 -6.44
CA VAL A 65 -12.49 4.77 -6.91
C VAL A 65 -11.29 3.91 -6.50
N HIS A 66 -11.54 2.84 -5.75
CA HIS A 66 -10.47 1.97 -5.25
C HIS A 66 -10.93 0.52 -5.11
N SER A 67 -9.94 -0.39 -5.10
CA SER A 67 -10.12 -1.81 -4.83
C SER A 67 -9.10 -2.27 -3.79
N HIS A 68 -9.44 -3.33 -3.03
CA HIS A 68 -8.55 -3.94 -2.06
C HIS A 68 -8.15 -5.34 -2.51
N HIS A 69 -6.91 -5.73 -2.22
CA HIS A 69 -6.41 -7.06 -2.55
C HIS A 69 -5.51 -7.60 -1.42
N ALA A 70 -5.78 -8.83 -0.99
CA ALA A 70 -5.02 -9.51 0.05
C ALA A 70 -3.80 -10.21 -0.55
N GLN A 71 -2.61 -9.85 -0.10
CA GLN A 71 -1.37 -10.56 -0.40
C GLN A 71 -1.03 -11.48 0.76
N GLY A 72 -1.45 -12.74 0.67
CA GLY A 72 -1.48 -13.68 1.80
C GLY A 72 -2.77 -13.56 2.61
N GLU A 73 -2.83 -14.22 3.78
CA GLU A 73 -3.94 -14.02 4.74
C GLU A 73 -3.94 -12.59 5.24
N LEU A 74 -5.09 -11.93 5.22
CA LEU A 74 -5.23 -10.52 5.58
C LEU A 74 -6.34 -10.32 6.61
N GLU A 75 -5.97 -9.77 7.77
CA GLU A 75 -6.91 -9.15 8.70
C GLU A 75 -7.09 -7.69 8.30
N LEU A 76 -8.19 -7.40 7.63
CA LEU A 76 -8.50 -6.08 7.08
C LEU A 76 -9.37 -5.29 8.04
N HIS A 77 -8.91 -4.08 8.41
CA HIS A 77 -9.65 -3.10 9.19
C HIS A 77 -9.99 -1.90 8.32
N LEU A 78 -11.26 -1.54 8.27
CA LEU A 78 -11.79 -0.40 7.54
C LEU A 78 -12.39 0.58 8.54
N ILE A 79 -12.06 1.87 8.42
CA ILE A 79 -12.69 2.93 9.21
C ILE A 79 -13.17 4.01 8.26
N GLY A 80 -14.49 4.14 8.14
CA GLY A 80 -15.14 5.24 7.46
C GLY A 80 -15.10 6.51 8.32
N LEU A 81 -14.81 7.63 7.69
CA LEU A 81 -14.85 8.97 8.28
C LEU A 81 -15.72 9.85 7.38
N PRO A 82 -16.71 10.59 7.93
CA PRO A 82 -17.55 11.49 7.15
C PRO A 82 -16.74 12.44 6.26
N ALA A 83 -17.26 12.81 5.10
CA ALA A 83 -16.57 13.66 4.13
C ALA A 83 -16.09 15.01 4.70
N ASP A 84 -16.76 15.54 5.73
CA ASP A 84 -16.38 16.75 6.44
C ASP A 84 -15.27 16.52 7.50
N THR A 85 -14.94 15.26 7.76
CA THR A 85 -13.92 14.85 8.74
C THR A 85 -12.66 14.42 8.04
N ASN A 86 -11.84 15.38 7.56
CA ASN A 86 -10.54 15.14 6.93
C ASN A 86 -9.38 15.53 7.88
N PRO A 87 -8.95 14.64 8.78
CA PRO A 87 -7.92 14.96 9.76
C PRO A 87 -6.54 15.20 9.13
N LEU A 88 -6.31 14.72 7.90
CA LEU A 88 -5.04 14.82 7.20
C LEU A 88 -4.95 16.04 6.28
N GLY A 89 -6.08 16.62 5.89
CA GLY A 89 -6.14 17.68 4.87
C GLY A 89 -5.64 17.20 3.49
N LEU A 90 -5.80 15.89 3.18
CA LEU A 90 -5.31 15.28 1.96
C LEU A 90 -6.46 14.85 1.06
N ASP A 91 -6.36 15.20 -0.22
CA ASP A 91 -7.32 14.85 -1.27
C ASP A 91 -6.83 13.71 -2.18
N GLU A 92 -5.65 13.14 -1.87
CA GLU A 92 -5.07 12.01 -2.61
C GLU A 92 -4.79 10.82 -1.67
N PRO A 93 -4.89 9.57 -2.19
CA PRO A 93 -4.53 8.39 -1.43
C PRO A 93 -3.09 8.46 -0.93
N THR A 94 -2.89 8.16 0.35
CA THR A 94 -1.59 8.34 1.00
C THR A 94 -1.32 7.21 1.99
N VAL A 95 -0.06 6.75 2.06
CA VAL A 95 0.39 5.79 3.06
C VAL A 95 0.82 6.51 4.33
N LEU A 96 0.31 6.06 5.46
CA LEU A 96 0.58 6.59 6.79
C LEU A 96 1.38 5.58 7.62
N SER A 97 2.27 6.06 8.45
CA SER A 97 2.92 5.23 9.46
C SER A 97 1.95 4.93 10.60
N VAL A 98 1.86 3.67 11.00
CA VAL A 98 1.01 3.23 12.12
C VAL A 98 1.89 2.88 13.30
N GLY A 99 1.90 3.78 14.30
CA GLY A 99 2.52 3.53 15.59
C GLY A 99 1.62 2.66 16.51
N PRO A 100 2.16 2.20 17.66
CA PRO A 100 1.41 1.31 18.56
C PRO A 100 0.05 1.87 19.00
N LEU A 101 -0.02 3.14 19.38
CA LEU A 101 -1.28 3.76 19.81
C LEU A 101 -2.31 3.82 18.67
N LEU A 102 -1.90 4.29 17.49
CA LEU A 102 -2.80 4.35 16.32
C LEU A 102 -3.30 2.96 15.95
N ARG A 103 -2.44 1.93 16.03
CA ARG A 103 -2.83 0.54 15.81
C ARG A 103 -3.95 0.12 16.75
N GLU A 104 -3.77 0.29 18.06
CA GLU A 104 -4.78 -0.13 19.05
C GLU A 104 -6.10 0.64 18.91
N LEU A 105 -6.03 1.93 18.54
CA LEU A 105 -7.23 2.72 18.23
C LEU A 105 -7.98 2.18 17.00
N ILE A 106 -7.27 1.81 15.92
CA ILE A 106 -7.88 1.21 14.73
C ILE A 106 -8.58 -0.10 15.11
N LEU A 107 -7.91 -0.98 15.86
CA LEU A 107 -8.48 -2.25 16.30
C LEU A 107 -9.70 -2.04 17.21
N ALA A 108 -9.64 -1.08 18.14
CA ALA A 108 -10.74 -0.77 19.04
C ALA A 108 -11.96 -0.22 18.27
N CYS A 109 -11.74 0.73 17.33
CA CYS A 109 -12.82 1.31 16.53
C CYS A 109 -13.53 0.32 15.60
N THR A 110 -12.86 -0.77 15.22
CA THR A 110 -13.41 -1.78 14.29
C THR A 110 -13.96 -3.03 14.99
N ARG A 111 -13.79 -3.14 16.31
CA ARG A 111 -14.25 -4.31 17.11
C ARG A 111 -15.76 -4.37 17.18
N ASP A 112 -16.41 -3.27 17.46
CA ASP A 112 -17.86 -3.12 17.49
C ASP A 112 -18.27 -1.93 16.62
N PRO A 113 -18.49 -2.16 15.32
CA PRO A 113 -18.78 -1.08 14.38
C PRO A 113 -20.17 -0.47 14.57
N ALA A 114 -21.07 -1.15 15.25
CA ALA A 114 -22.43 -0.67 15.54
C ALA A 114 -22.50 0.24 16.78
N ASP A 115 -21.45 0.24 17.60
CA ASP A 115 -21.40 1.11 18.77
C ASP A 115 -21.16 2.58 18.35
N ASP A 116 -22.11 3.45 18.67
CA ASP A 116 -22.03 4.90 18.50
C ASP A 116 -22.11 5.64 19.85
N GLY A 117 -21.78 4.94 20.92
CA GLY A 117 -21.76 5.48 22.29
C GLY A 117 -20.70 6.55 22.50
N PRO A 118 -20.76 7.24 23.64
CA PRO A 118 -19.82 8.31 23.96
C PRO A 118 -18.37 7.83 24.08
N GLU A 119 -18.16 6.57 24.42
CA GLU A 119 -16.83 5.97 24.44
C GLU A 119 -16.24 5.82 23.03
N GLN A 120 -16.99 5.26 22.11
CA GLN A 120 -16.59 5.08 20.72
C GLN A 120 -16.31 6.42 20.03
N ARG A 121 -17.13 7.45 20.30
CA ARG A 121 -16.88 8.80 19.79
C ARG A 121 -15.56 9.39 20.31
N ARG A 122 -15.20 9.17 21.58
CA ARG A 122 -13.90 9.59 22.12
C ARG A 122 -12.74 8.84 21.48
N LEU A 123 -12.86 7.50 21.28
CA LEU A 123 -11.84 6.72 20.58
C LEU A 123 -11.62 7.22 19.15
N ARG A 124 -12.69 7.51 18.40
CA ARG A 124 -12.59 8.10 17.05
C ARG A 124 -11.97 9.50 17.06
N ALA A 125 -12.25 10.33 18.06
CA ALA A 125 -11.61 11.65 18.18
C ALA A 125 -10.09 11.50 18.40
N VAL A 126 -9.65 10.64 19.31
CA VAL A 126 -8.22 10.37 19.55
C VAL A 126 -7.58 9.73 18.32
N LEU A 127 -8.28 8.86 17.59
CA LEU A 127 -7.80 8.30 16.33
C LEU A 127 -7.53 9.42 15.31
N CYS A 128 -8.42 10.37 15.14
CA CYS A 128 -8.24 11.53 14.26
C CYS A 128 -7.02 12.38 14.69
N ASP A 129 -6.81 12.58 16.00
CA ASP A 129 -5.63 13.29 16.50
C ASP A 129 -4.33 12.55 16.17
N GLN A 130 -4.33 11.20 16.29
CA GLN A 130 -3.17 10.39 15.93
C GLN A 130 -2.92 10.37 14.41
N LEU A 131 -3.95 10.40 13.60
CA LEU A 131 -3.82 10.52 12.13
C LEU A 131 -3.12 11.83 11.74
N ARG A 132 -3.48 12.97 12.35
CA ARG A 132 -2.88 14.29 12.05
C ARG A 132 -1.37 14.32 12.27
N VAL A 133 -0.86 13.56 13.23
CA VAL A 133 0.57 13.53 13.57
C VAL A 133 1.31 12.34 12.95
N SER A 134 0.61 11.48 12.21
CA SER A 134 1.21 10.29 11.58
C SER A 134 2.09 10.67 10.40
N PRO A 135 3.37 10.23 10.36
CA PRO A 135 4.23 10.49 9.22
C PRO A 135 3.69 9.89 7.94
N GLN A 136 3.63 10.70 6.88
CA GLN A 136 3.28 10.25 5.54
C GLN A 136 4.49 9.58 4.88
N GLN A 137 4.25 8.58 4.03
CA GLN A 137 5.30 7.81 3.37
C GLN A 137 5.04 7.71 1.87
N PRO A 138 6.03 7.96 1.02
CA PRO A 138 5.88 7.84 -0.43
C PRO A 138 5.99 6.36 -0.88
N LEU A 139 5.12 5.49 -0.39
CA LEU A 139 5.02 4.08 -0.80
C LEU A 139 3.91 3.93 -1.85
N HIS A 140 4.08 4.60 -2.94
CA HIS A 140 3.14 4.66 -4.06
C HIS A 140 3.85 4.26 -5.34
N VAL A 141 3.26 3.35 -6.09
CA VAL A 141 3.68 3.03 -7.46
C VAL A 141 2.66 3.67 -8.41
N PRO A 142 2.97 4.85 -8.96
CA PRO A 142 2.04 5.56 -9.84
C PRO A 142 1.74 4.76 -11.09
N THR A 143 0.51 4.87 -11.60
CA THR A 143 0.12 4.28 -12.88
C THR A 143 0.65 5.13 -14.03
N PRO A 144 1.48 4.57 -14.94
CA PRO A 144 1.98 5.31 -16.09
C PRO A 144 0.86 5.59 -17.10
N THR A 145 0.90 6.78 -17.71
CA THR A 145 -0.04 7.17 -18.78
C THR A 145 0.58 7.00 -20.17
N ALA A 146 1.90 7.24 -20.33
CA ALA A 146 2.61 7.08 -21.60
C ALA A 146 2.71 5.60 -22.01
N PRO A 147 2.33 5.22 -23.26
CA PRO A 147 2.26 3.82 -23.69
C PRO A 147 3.57 3.05 -23.54
N GLN A 148 4.72 3.69 -23.89
CA GLN A 148 6.05 3.05 -23.77
C GLN A 148 6.41 2.81 -22.30
N LEU A 149 6.07 3.77 -21.44
CA LEU A 149 6.32 3.63 -19.99
C LEU A 149 5.41 2.56 -19.38
N LYS A 150 4.16 2.48 -19.81
CA LYS A 150 3.22 1.44 -19.40
C LYS A 150 3.74 0.05 -19.76
N ALA A 151 4.14 -0.17 -21.01
CA ALA A 151 4.71 -1.43 -21.46
C ALA A 151 5.99 -1.83 -20.68
N LEU A 152 6.86 -0.85 -20.37
CA LEU A 152 8.05 -1.10 -19.56
C LEU A 152 7.68 -1.49 -18.11
N CYS A 153 6.74 -0.80 -17.51
CA CYS A 153 6.26 -1.11 -16.16
C CYS A 153 5.62 -2.50 -16.10
N GLU A 154 4.84 -2.89 -17.10
CA GLU A 154 4.25 -4.24 -17.20
C GLU A 154 5.33 -5.34 -17.26
N ILE A 155 6.41 -5.14 -18.04
CA ILE A 155 7.56 -6.08 -18.06
C ILE A 155 8.14 -6.28 -16.66
N LEU A 156 8.38 -5.19 -15.93
CA LEU A 156 8.99 -5.25 -14.60
C LEU A 156 8.02 -5.70 -13.50
N HIS A 157 6.72 -5.49 -13.67
CA HIS A 157 5.70 -6.09 -12.81
C HIS A 157 5.64 -7.61 -12.96
N ALA A 158 5.81 -8.12 -14.20
CA ALA A 158 5.84 -9.55 -14.46
C ALA A 158 7.13 -10.23 -13.94
N ASP A 159 8.25 -9.52 -13.97
CA ASP A 159 9.53 -9.98 -13.41
C ASP A 159 10.25 -8.88 -12.61
N PRO A 160 9.99 -8.76 -11.30
CA PRO A 160 10.66 -7.79 -10.44
C PRO A 160 12.19 -8.02 -10.31
N ALA A 161 12.66 -9.25 -10.60
CA ALA A 161 14.08 -9.57 -10.56
C ALA A 161 14.85 -9.10 -11.79
N ASP A 162 14.16 -8.66 -12.83
CA ASP A 162 14.80 -8.14 -14.04
C ASP A 162 15.76 -6.99 -13.71
N ASN A 163 17.06 -7.22 -13.93
CA ASN A 163 18.15 -6.28 -13.65
C ASN A 163 18.64 -5.52 -14.88
N ARG A 164 17.96 -5.64 -16.01
CA ARG A 164 18.34 -4.92 -17.23
C ARG A 164 18.38 -3.40 -17.01
N THR A 165 19.27 -2.75 -17.75
CA THR A 165 19.38 -1.29 -17.76
C THR A 165 18.16 -0.64 -18.43
N LEU A 166 17.91 0.63 -18.13
CA LEU A 166 16.83 1.39 -18.76
C LEU A 166 17.01 1.46 -20.29
N ALA A 167 18.25 1.54 -20.77
CA ALA A 167 18.58 1.47 -22.20
C ALA A 167 18.19 0.14 -22.84
N ALA A 168 18.43 -1.00 -22.14
CA ALA A 168 18.07 -2.33 -22.64
C ALA A 168 16.56 -2.53 -22.69
N LEU A 169 15.84 -2.11 -21.65
CA LEU A 169 14.37 -2.11 -21.60
C LEU A 169 13.78 -1.18 -22.66
N GLY A 170 14.39 -0.02 -22.86
CA GLY A 170 13.97 0.97 -23.86
C GLY A 170 13.95 0.40 -25.28
N ARG A 171 14.97 -0.38 -25.65
CA ARG A 171 15.00 -1.06 -26.96
C ARG A 171 13.80 -1.98 -27.19
N GLN A 172 13.34 -2.65 -26.11
CA GLN A 172 12.18 -3.55 -26.20
C GLN A 172 10.86 -2.78 -26.39
N VAL A 173 10.71 -1.61 -25.76
CA VAL A 173 9.48 -0.81 -25.83
C VAL A 173 9.54 0.32 -26.88
N GLY A 174 10.57 0.34 -27.72
CA GLY A 174 10.73 1.33 -28.80
C GLY A 174 10.98 2.75 -28.33
N ALA A 175 11.70 2.93 -27.20
CA ALA A 175 12.01 4.24 -26.64
C ALA A 175 13.48 4.36 -26.21
N SER A 176 14.08 5.53 -26.39
CA SER A 176 15.44 5.77 -25.90
C SER A 176 15.48 5.89 -24.36
N GLU A 177 16.64 5.60 -23.74
CA GLU A 177 16.87 5.81 -22.32
C GLU A 177 16.54 7.24 -21.87
N ARG A 178 16.93 8.25 -22.69
CA ARG A 178 16.63 9.67 -22.45
C ARG A 178 15.12 9.94 -22.42
N THR A 179 14.38 9.34 -23.35
CA THR A 179 12.91 9.47 -23.44
C THR A 179 12.27 8.87 -22.19
N LEU A 180 12.65 7.64 -21.85
CA LEU A 180 12.10 6.95 -20.66
C LEU A 180 12.45 7.68 -19.36
N SER A 181 13.68 8.14 -19.19
CA SER A 181 14.07 8.92 -18.00
C SER A 181 13.23 10.17 -17.83
N ARG A 182 12.92 10.87 -18.93
CA ARG A 182 12.03 12.03 -18.91
C ARG A 182 10.59 11.63 -18.56
N LEU A 183 10.09 10.54 -19.14
CA LEU A 183 8.75 10.04 -18.84
C LEU A 183 8.61 9.60 -17.37
N PHE A 184 9.59 8.89 -16.81
CA PHE A 184 9.59 8.57 -15.38
C PHE A 184 9.45 9.80 -14.50
N LYS A 185 10.17 10.88 -14.82
CA LYS A 185 10.08 12.14 -14.06
C LYS A 185 8.78 12.89 -14.28
N ALA A 186 8.31 12.99 -15.52
CA ALA A 186 7.14 13.79 -15.88
C ALA A 186 5.83 13.09 -15.51
N ASP A 187 5.74 11.77 -15.68
CA ASP A 187 4.52 10.98 -15.56
C ASP A 187 4.40 10.37 -14.15
N LEU A 188 5.51 9.91 -13.56
CA LEU A 188 5.51 9.23 -12.27
C LEU A 188 6.18 10.04 -11.14
N GLY A 189 6.72 11.23 -11.41
CA GLY A 189 7.36 12.08 -10.40
C GLY A 189 8.69 11.56 -9.85
N MET A 190 9.20 10.42 -10.33
CA MET A 190 10.37 9.75 -9.77
C MET A 190 11.36 9.27 -10.84
N THR A 191 12.57 8.87 -10.43
CA THR A 191 13.54 8.24 -11.32
C THR A 191 13.23 6.76 -11.50
N PHE A 192 13.71 6.14 -12.58
CA PHE A 192 13.62 4.72 -12.80
C PHE A 192 14.16 3.85 -11.64
N PRO A 193 15.35 4.14 -11.05
CA PRO A 193 15.82 3.40 -9.87
C PRO A 193 14.89 3.53 -8.66
N GLN A 194 14.31 4.70 -8.42
CA GLN A 194 13.36 4.91 -7.32
C GLN A 194 12.09 4.08 -7.55
N TRP A 195 11.52 4.15 -8.75
CA TRP A 195 10.34 3.38 -9.13
C TRP A 195 10.57 1.87 -9.02
N ARG A 196 11.69 1.37 -9.58
CA ARG A 196 12.07 -0.06 -9.48
C ARG A 196 12.21 -0.51 -8.02
N THR A 197 12.80 0.33 -7.17
CA THR A 197 12.93 0.03 -5.74
C THR A 197 11.57 -0.09 -5.07
N GLN A 198 10.64 0.82 -5.33
CA GLN A 198 9.28 0.75 -4.78
C GLN A 198 8.52 -0.48 -5.26
N LEU A 199 8.59 -0.79 -6.56
CA LEU A 199 8.01 -2.01 -7.13
C LEU A 199 8.53 -3.27 -6.40
N ARG A 200 9.85 -3.39 -6.27
CA ARG A 200 10.50 -4.53 -5.62
C ARG A 200 10.14 -4.64 -4.14
N LEU A 201 10.06 -3.53 -3.44
CA LEU A 201 9.63 -3.52 -2.03
C LEU A 201 8.17 -3.97 -1.88
N GLY A 202 7.28 -3.58 -2.79
CA GLY A 202 5.90 -4.07 -2.82
C GLY A 202 5.83 -5.60 -2.98
N HIS A 203 6.60 -6.17 -3.94
CA HIS A 203 6.71 -7.62 -4.13
C HIS A 203 7.35 -8.32 -2.91
N ALA A 204 8.39 -7.72 -2.33
CA ALA A 204 9.04 -8.28 -1.15
C ALA A 204 8.09 -8.37 0.05
N LEU A 205 7.23 -7.37 0.26
CA LEU A 205 6.21 -7.42 1.32
C LEU A 205 5.24 -8.58 1.11
N ALA A 206 4.82 -8.82 -0.15
CA ALA A 206 3.95 -9.93 -0.50
C ALA A 206 4.58 -11.30 -0.17
N LEU A 207 5.84 -11.49 -0.53
CA LEU A 207 6.58 -12.71 -0.26
C LEU A 207 6.83 -12.92 1.25
N LEU A 208 7.15 -11.85 1.98
CA LEU A 208 7.34 -11.89 3.43
C LEU A 208 6.03 -12.23 4.16
N ALA A 209 4.89 -11.78 3.67
CA ALA A 209 3.57 -12.14 4.21
C ALA A 209 3.23 -13.63 4.03
N GLN A 210 3.91 -14.31 3.10
CA GLN A 210 3.82 -15.75 2.85
C GLN A 210 4.91 -16.54 3.58
N ASP A 211 5.56 -15.96 4.59
CA ASP A 211 6.68 -16.55 5.35
C ASP A 211 7.89 -16.97 4.48
N THR A 212 8.05 -16.37 3.28
CA THR A 212 9.20 -16.64 2.42
C THR A 212 10.48 -16.16 3.11
N PRO A 213 11.55 -16.98 3.16
CA PRO A 213 12.82 -16.61 3.79
C PRO A 213 13.41 -15.34 3.19
N VAL A 214 13.96 -14.45 4.03
CA VAL A 214 14.50 -13.13 3.63
C VAL A 214 15.53 -13.22 2.50
N THR A 215 16.38 -14.25 2.50
CA THR A 215 17.37 -14.49 1.45
C THR A 215 16.74 -14.82 0.11
N VAL A 216 15.65 -15.60 0.12
CA VAL A 216 14.88 -15.96 -1.06
C VAL A 216 14.15 -14.73 -1.61
N VAL A 217 13.52 -13.96 -0.72
CA VAL A 217 12.87 -12.67 -1.08
C VAL A 217 13.84 -11.72 -1.76
N ALA A 218 15.04 -11.54 -1.19
CA ALA A 218 16.05 -10.68 -1.78
C ALA A 218 16.38 -11.11 -3.22
N HIS A 219 16.58 -12.39 -3.45
CA HIS A 219 16.89 -12.93 -4.76
C HIS A 219 15.72 -12.78 -5.75
N GLN A 220 14.52 -13.20 -5.35
CA GLN A 220 13.31 -13.14 -6.20
C GLN A 220 12.88 -11.72 -6.57
N CYS A 221 13.27 -10.74 -5.75
CA CYS A 221 13.02 -9.32 -6.05
C CYS A 221 14.24 -8.63 -6.70
N GLY A 222 15.28 -9.36 -7.08
CA GLY A 222 16.40 -8.85 -7.88
C GLY A 222 17.42 -7.99 -7.13
N TRP A 223 17.55 -8.14 -5.79
CA TRP A 223 18.67 -7.55 -5.05
C TRP A 223 19.93 -8.41 -5.18
N SER A 224 21.07 -7.73 -5.24
CA SER A 224 22.38 -8.39 -5.37
C SER A 224 22.76 -9.22 -4.14
N SER A 225 22.19 -8.91 -2.97
CA SER A 225 22.40 -9.65 -1.73
C SER A 225 21.26 -9.41 -0.73
N ALA A 226 21.13 -10.32 0.23
CA ALA A 226 20.21 -10.17 1.33
C ALA A 226 20.53 -8.91 2.17
N SER A 227 21.80 -8.58 2.34
CA SER A 227 22.22 -7.37 3.08
C SER A 227 21.76 -6.09 2.40
N ALA A 228 21.91 -5.98 1.08
CA ALA A 228 21.44 -4.84 0.31
C ALA A 228 19.89 -4.68 0.43
N PHE A 229 19.16 -5.79 0.38
CA PHE A 229 17.71 -5.79 0.61
C PHE A 229 17.35 -5.34 2.03
N ILE A 230 17.99 -5.90 3.07
CA ILE A 230 17.71 -5.56 4.46
C ILE A 230 17.95 -4.08 4.73
N ASP A 231 19.03 -3.51 4.18
CA ASP A 231 19.34 -2.08 4.34
C ASP A 231 18.31 -1.17 3.68
N ILE A 232 17.90 -1.46 2.47
CA ILE A 232 16.84 -0.71 1.77
C ILE A 232 15.51 -0.85 2.52
N PHE A 233 15.15 -2.07 2.91
CA PHE A 233 13.92 -2.34 3.64
C PHE A 233 13.88 -1.57 4.97
N ARG A 234 14.98 -1.61 5.76
CA ARG A 234 15.09 -0.87 7.02
C ARG A 234 14.98 0.65 6.83
N ARG A 235 15.62 1.20 5.79
CA ARG A 235 15.52 2.64 5.48
C ARG A 235 14.08 3.05 5.12
N THR A 236 13.36 2.18 4.42
CA THR A 236 12.00 2.48 3.96
C THR A 236 10.95 2.26 5.05
N PHE A 237 11.07 1.18 5.83
CA PHE A 237 10.04 0.78 6.79
C PHE A 237 10.41 1.04 8.26
N GLY A 238 11.66 1.42 8.55
CA GLY A 238 12.14 1.67 9.91
C GLY A 238 12.48 0.42 10.73
N HIS A 239 12.30 -0.78 10.17
CA HIS A 239 12.60 -2.07 10.81
C HIS A 239 13.12 -3.10 9.78
N THR A 240 13.71 -4.18 10.25
CA THR A 240 14.22 -5.26 9.38
C THR A 240 13.09 -6.18 8.89
N PRO A 241 13.25 -6.87 7.73
CA PRO A 241 12.24 -7.79 7.19
C PRO A 241 11.88 -8.92 8.16
N GLY A 242 12.85 -9.47 8.92
CA GLY A 242 12.60 -10.55 9.88
C GLY A 242 11.68 -10.16 11.05
N ARG A 243 11.62 -8.88 11.39
CA ARG A 243 10.72 -8.37 12.42
C ARG A 243 9.28 -8.22 11.88
N ALA A 244 9.12 -8.00 10.59
CA ALA A 244 7.82 -7.98 9.93
C ALA A 244 7.14 -9.36 10.01
N ALA A 245 7.89 -10.45 9.78
CA ALA A 245 7.41 -11.83 9.91
C ALA A 245 7.05 -12.19 11.36
N THR A 246 7.76 -11.65 12.37
CA THR A 246 7.56 -11.99 13.79
C THR A 246 6.31 -11.32 14.39
N THR A 247 5.91 -10.15 13.91
CA THR A 247 4.67 -9.49 14.35
C THR A 247 3.44 -10.32 13.96
N THR A 248 3.55 -11.14 12.91
CA THR A 248 2.55 -12.10 12.46
C THR A 248 2.39 -13.31 13.41
N ARG A 249 3.46 -13.73 14.13
CA ARG A 249 3.49 -14.96 14.95
C ARG A 249 3.14 -14.79 16.44
N ARG A 250 3.08 -13.58 16.98
CA ARG A 250 2.99 -13.35 18.44
C ARG A 250 1.57 -13.27 19.02
N ASN A 251 0.53 -13.57 18.27
CA ASN A 251 -0.87 -13.57 18.74
C ASN A 251 -1.55 -14.95 18.52
N HIS A 252 -0.85 -16.04 18.91
CA HIS A 252 -1.48 -17.34 19.17
C HIS A 252 -1.38 -17.63 20.66
#